data_950f2e5999e735a00ae61f514195db51
#
_entry.id   950f2e5999e735a00ae61f514195db51
#
_cell.length_a   1.000
_cell.length_b   1.000
_cell.length_c   1.000
_cell.angle_alpha   90.00
_cell.angle_beta   90.00
_cell.angle_gamma   90.00
#
_symmetry.space_group_name_H-M   'P 1'
#
loop_
_entity.id
_entity.type
_entity.pdbx_description
1 polymer ?
#
loop_
_entity_poly.entity_id
_entity_poly.type
_entity_poly.pdbx_seq_one_letter_code
_entity_poly.pdbx_strand_id
1 'polypeptide(L)'
;MDLHYLRIFYEVATEKSFTRAANKLFINQSAVSIQVKKFEEMLNTKLFDRTSKKIKLTYSGEVLFKVAEEIFQKVKRAEKEIEKIVLFDKAKIIIGATHMVGEHLLPRIMKGFAKAHPEVEYDLVIKERDAILRELKEGKVDMVLMGTYYIKDTELEVIDIALYPFVIVGKEKVEDMKELSKQKLIMRDDSPLTLKNIALFEKKYEVTLDNRILVTGSIETMKNLVKEGLGYTILPYYCVSNEVEEEEFIIIEDFMENKDGYQIIVTKDRADSVESRKFVDFVKNNFKI
;
A
#
# COMPACT_ATOMS: atom_id res chain seq x y z
N MET A 1 -5.80 -0.63 34.53
CA MET A 1 -6.85 -0.31 33.55
C MET A 1 -7.50 -1.62 33.15
N ASP A 2 -8.83 -1.72 33.18
CA ASP A 2 -9.55 -2.95 32.83
C ASP A 2 -9.87 -2.95 31.32
N LEU A 3 -9.41 -3.99 30.62
CA LEU A 3 -9.60 -4.14 29.18
C LEU A 3 -11.07 -4.28 28.76
N HIS A 4 -11.93 -4.73 29.63
CA HIS A 4 -13.37 -4.81 29.35
C HIS A 4 -13.99 -3.42 29.15
N TYR A 5 -13.71 -2.49 30.07
CA TYR A 5 -14.19 -1.10 29.94
C TYR A 5 -13.53 -0.38 28.77
N LEU A 6 -12.24 -0.64 28.53
CA LEU A 6 -11.51 -0.09 27.40
C LEU A 6 -12.14 -0.52 26.06
N ARG A 7 -12.56 -1.79 25.95
CA ARG A 7 -13.23 -2.31 24.74
C ARG A 7 -14.56 -1.62 24.51
N ILE A 8 -15.36 -1.44 25.54
CA ILE A 8 -16.65 -0.76 25.40
C ILE A 8 -16.47 0.70 24.98
N PHE A 9 -15.53 1.40 25.59
CA PHE A 9 -15.15 2.75 25.18
C PHE A 9 -14.73 2.81 23.72
N TYR A 10 -13.82 1.91 23.30
CA TYR A 10 -13.30 1.83 21.95
C TYR A 10 -14.43 1.60 20.91
N GLU A 11 -15.34 0.66 21.19
CA GLU A 11 -16.45 0.40 20.27
C GLU A 11 -17.41 1.59 20.17
N VAL A 12 -17.71 2.29 21.26
CA VAL A 12 -18.55 3.50 21.22
C VAL A 12 -17.89 4.62 20.44
N ALA A 13 -16.58 4.80 20.59
CA ALA A 13 -15.80 5.80 19.88
C ALA A 13 -15.73 5.51 18.37
N THR A 14 -15.48 4.26 17.99
CA THR A 14 -15.42 3.79 16.59
C THR A 14 -16.76 3.95 15.89
N GLU A 15 -17.84 3.47 16.52
CA GLU A 15 -19.19 3.51 15.97
C GLU A 15 -19.82 4.91 16.03
N LYS A 16 -19.25 5.83 16.82
CA LYS A 16 -19.83 7.14 17.11
C LYS A 16 -21.31 7.05 17.52
N SER A 17 -21.67 5.94 18.21
CA SER A 17 -23.04 5.61 18.59
C SER A 17 -23.07 4.57 19.70
N PHE A 18 -23.69 4.89 20.84
CA PHE A 18 -23.91 3.94 21.94
C PHE A 18 -24.79 2.76 21.52
N THR A 19 -25.81 3.00 20.68
CA THR A 19 -26.70 1.95 20.20
C THR A 19 -26.02 0.99 19.26
N ARG A 20 -25.24 1.50 18.29
CA ARG A 20 -24.49 0.63 17.37
C ARG A 20 -23.41 -0.16 18.10
N ALA A 21 -22.69 0.47 19.02
CA ALA A 21 -21.73 -0.23 19.86
C ALA A 21 -22.38 -1.34 20.70
N ALA A 22 -23.55 -1.08 21.28
CA ALA A 22 -24.32 -2.07 22.03
C ALA A 22 -24.71 -3.28 21.19
N ASN A 23 -25.19 -3.04 19.96
CA ASN A 23 -25.53 -4.11 19.02
C ASN A 23 -24.30 -4.95 18.67
N LYS A 24 -23.16 -4.30 18.41
CA LYS A 24 -21.90 -4.98 18.07
C LYS A 24 -21.32 -5.79 19.23
N LEU A 25 -21.53 -5.32 20.47
CA LEU A 25 -21.11 -6.00 21.69
C LEU A 25 -22.15 -7.01 22.20
N PHE A 26 -23.29 -7.14 21.54
CA PHE A 26 -24.41 -8.02 21.96
C PHE A 26 -24.90 -7.74 23.38
N ILE A 27 -24.96 -6.47 23.78
CA ILE A 27 -25.49 -6.02 25.09
C ILE A 27 -26.48 -4.85 24.93
N ASN A 28 -27.13 -4.48 26.00
CA ASN A 28 -28.09 -3.36 26.00
C ASN A 28 -27.39 -2.00 25.98
N GLN A 29 -27.97 -1.01 25.30
CA GLN A 29 -27.43 0.35 25.22
C GLN A 29 -27.29 0.99 26.62
N SER A 30 -28.23 0.73 27.54
CA SER A 30 -28.12 1.18 28.93
C SER A 30 -26.90 0.61 29.65
N ALA A 31 -26.58 -0.67 29.42
CA ALA A 31 -25.37 -1.30 29.97
C ALA A 31 -24.11 -0.64 29.45
N VAL A 32 -24.04 -0.37 28.14
CA VAL A 32 -22.90 0.37 27.52
C VAL A 32 -22.71 1.73 28.16
N SER A 33 -23.82 2.50 28.34
CA SER A 33 -23.80 3.82 28.99
C SER A 33 -23.32 3.78 30.43
N ILE A 34 -23.76 2.81 31.19
CA ILE A 34 -23.33 2.62 32.61
C ILE A 34 -21.84 2.27 32.65
N GLN A 35 -21.40 1.37 31.82
CA GLN A 35 -20.02 0.93 31.83
C GLN A 35 -19.05 2.03 31.36
N VAL A 36 -19.42 2.81 30.34
CA VAL A 36 -18.65 4.00 29.95
C VAL A 36 -18.58 5.00 31.09
N LYS A 37 -19.68 5.28 31.76
CA LYS A 37 -19.69 6.20 32.91
C LYS A 37 -18.79 5.70 34.04
N LYS A 38 -18.84 4.41 34.36
CA LYS A 38 -17.99 3.79 35.38
C LYS A 38 -16.50 3.88 34.98
N PHE A 39 -16.19 3.70 33.70
CA PHE A 39 -14.84 3.85 33.20
C PHE A 39 -14.33 5.29 33.32
N GLU A 40 -15.17 6.29 32.96
CA GLU A 40 -14.86 7.71 33.18
C GLU A 40 -14.60 8.03 34.67
N GLU A 41 -15.42 7.44 35.57
CA GLU A 41 -15.25 7.58 37.02
C GLU A 41 -13.93 6.96 37.51
N MET A 42 -13.57 5.75 37.03
CA MET A 42 -12.30 5.08 37.35
C MET A 42 -11.08 5.88 36.87
N LEU A 43 -11.19 6.56 35.74
CA LEU A 43 -10.11 7.38 35.17
C LEU A 43 -10.14 8.84 35.70
N ASN A 44 -11.14 9.18 36.48
CA ASN A 44 -11.40 10.54 37.00
C ASN A 44 -11.38 11.60 35.88
N THR A 45 -11.90 11.25 34.69
CA THR A 45 -11.97 12.16 33.55
C THR A 45 -13.13 11.79 32.62
N LYS A 46 -13.64 12.78 31.86
CA LYS A 46 -14.63 12.53 30.81
C LYS A 46 -13.94 12.15 29.51
N LEU A 47 -14.45 11.11 28.86
CA LEU A 47 -13.96 10.60 27.58
C LEU A 47 -14.84 11.02 26.41
N PHE A 48 -16.13 11.26 26.67
CA PHE A 48 -17.09 11.73 25.67
C PHE A 48 -17.63 13.12 26.05
N ASP A 49 -17.69 13.99 25.05
CA ASP A 49 -18.41 15.26 25.13
C ASP A 49 -19.91 15.01 24.91
N ARG A 50 -20.72 15.34 25.92
CA ARG A 50 -22.18 15.16 25.90
C ARG A 50 -22.94 16.45 25.61
N THR A 51 -22.23 17.54 25.32
CA THR A 51 -22.86 18.85 25.08
C THR A 51 -23.45 18.97 23.68
N SER A 52 -23.04 18.13 22.73
CA SER A 52 -23.51 18.13 21.36
C SER A 52 -24.47 16.95 21.07
N LYS A 53 -25.36 17.11 20.06
CA LYS A 53 -26.22 16.02 19.56
C LYS A 53 -25.41 14.86 18.95
N LYS A 54 -24.15 15.06 18.62
CA LYS A 54 -23.26 14.05 18.06
C LYS A 54 -22.24 13.63 19.12
N ILE A 55 -21.98 12.34 19.22
CA ILE A 55 -20.95 11.79 20.10
C ILE A 55 -19.59 12.26 19.60
N LYS A 56 -18.88 12.99 20.45
CA LYS A 56 -17.49 13.43 20.22
C LYS A 56 -16.61 12.98 21.39
N LEU A 57 -15.36 12.73 21.10
CA LEU A 57 -14.35 12.49 22.13
C LEU A 57 -13.93 13.82 22.77
N THR A 58 -13.59 13.78 24.06
CA THR A 58 -12.80 14.81 24.71
C THR A 58 -11.33 14.65 24.33
N TYR A 59 -10.48 15.58 24.69
CA TYR A 59 -9.01 15.44 24.52
C TYR A 59 -8.48 14.15 25.18
N SER A 60 -8.92 13.85 26.42
CA SER A 60 -8.57 12.61 27.10
C SER A 60 -9.12 11.37 26.37
N GLY A 61 -10.32 11.49 25.79
CA GLY A 61 -10.92 10.46 24.95
C GLY A 61 -10.12 10.21 23.68
N GLU A 62 -9.63 11.25 23.00
CA GLU A 62 -8.81 11.10 21.78
C GLU A 62 -7.46 10.42 22.07
N VAL A 63 -6.80 10.81 23.17
CA VAL A 63 -5.56 10.16 23.60
C VAL A 63 -5.79 8.68 23.90
N LEU A 64 -6.84 8.38 24.68
CA LEU A 64 -7.15 7.00 25.04
C LEU A 64 -7.60 6.18 23.83
N PHE A 65 -8.31 6.78 22.88
CA PHE A 65 -8.77 6.10 21.67
C PHE A 65 -7.59 5.60 20.81
N LYS A 66 -6.55 6.40 20.63
CA LYS A 66 -5.33 5.99 19.90
C LYS A 66 -4.68 4.77 20.54
N VAL A 67 -4.52 4.79 21.87
CA VAL A 67 -3.93 3.66 22.61
C VAL A 67 -4.83 2.42 22.56
N ALA A 68 -6.15 2.60 22.71
CA ALA A 68 -7.10 1.49 22.61
C ALA A 68 -7.10 0.85 21.23
N GLU A 69 -7.03 1.64 20.18
CA GLU A 69 -6.91 1.18 18.79
C GLU A 69 -5.68 0.27 18.60
N GLU A 70 -4.51 0.69 19.06
CA GLU A 70 -3.28 -0.11 19.02
C GLU A 70 -3.42 -1.44 19.78
N ILE A 71 -3.99 -1.41 20.98
CA ILE A 71 -4.21 -2.62 21.80
C ILE A 71 -5.14 -3.61 21.08
N PHE A 72 -6.29 -3.15 20.57
CA PHE A 72 -7.25 -4.04 19.94
C PHE A 72 -6.81 -4.52 18.56
N GLN A 73 -5.97 -3.76 17.85
CA GLN A 73 -5.29 -4.25 16.67
C GLN A 73 -4.35 -5.42 16.99
N LYS A 74 -3.57 -5.33 18.09
CA LYS A 74 -2.70 -6.42 18.54
C LYS A 74 -3.49 -7.67 18.97
N VAL A 75 -4.60 -7.49 19.70
CA VAL A 75 -5.49 -8.61 20.07
C VAL A 75 -6.02 -9.31 18.82
N LYS A 76 -6.56 -8.55 17.86
CA LYS A 76 -7.10 -9.09 16.61
C LYS A 76 -6.04 -9.83 15.78
N ARG A 77 -4.78 -9.35 15.81
CA ARG A 77 -3.65 -10.04 15.18
C ARG A 77 -3.39 -11.38 15.85
N ALA A 78 -3.33 -11.39 17.19
CA ALA A 78 -3.10 -12.63 17.95
C ALA A 78 -4.20 -13.66 17.71
N GLU A 79 -5.47 -13.25 17.67
CA GLU A 79 -6.61 -14.11 17.33
C GLU A 79 -6.41 -14.77 15.95
N LYS A 80 -6.04 -13.96 14.94
CA LYS A 80 -5.78 -14.48 13.58
C LYS A 80 -4.57 -15.43 13.50
N GLU A 81 -3.51 -15.16 14.25
CA GLU A 81 -2.37 -16.08 14.29
C GLU A 81 -2.76 -17.43 14.88
N ILE A 82 -3.57 -17.41 15.95
CA ILE A 82 -4.11 -18.64 16.54
C ILE A 82 -5.01 -19.37 15.55
N GLU A 83 -5.89 -18.65 14.85
CA GLU A 83 -6.74 -19.23 13.79
C GLU A 83 -5.89 -19.89 12.68
N LYS A 84 -4.81 -19.25 12.25
CA LYS A 84 -3.87 -19.84 11.26
C LYS A 84 -3.26 -21.13 11.77
N ILE A 85 -2.82 -21.18 13.03
CA ILE A 85 -2.23 -22.38 13.65
C ILE A 85 -3.27 -23.51 13.78
N VAL A 86 -4.50 -23.18 14.11
CA VAL A 86 -5.57 -24.18 14.38
C VAL A 86 -6.21 -24.70 13.09
N LEU A 87 -6.32 -23.87 12.06
CA LEU A 87 -7.06 -24.20 10.84
C LEU A 87 -6.17 -24.70 9.69
N PHE A 88 -4.86 -24.46 9.71
CA PHE A 88 -4.01 -24.74 8.57
C PHE A 88 -2.75 -25.53 8.93
N ASP A 89 -2.70 -26.76 8.43
CA ASP A 89 -1.48 -27.58 8.36
C ASP A 89 -0.43 -27.02 7.36
N LYS A 90 -0.78 -25.91 6.65
CA LYS A 90 0.08 -25.24 5.67
C LYS A 90 0.29 -23.79 6.02
N ALA A 91 1.53 -23.34 5.91
CA ALA A 91 1.89 -21.93 6.05
C ALA A 91 1.17 -21.08 4.98
N LYS A 92 0.34 -20.14 5.39
CA LYS A 92 -0.35 -19.22 4.48
C LYS A 92 0.17 -17.80 4.68
N ILE A 93 0.47 -17.10 3.57
CA ILE A 93 0.90 -15.71 3.56
C ILE A 93 -0.07 -14.85 2.75
N ILE A 94 -0.44 -13.69 3.28
CA ILE A 94 -1.31 -12.72 2.59
C ILE A 94 -0.45 -11.52 2.18
N ILE A 95 -0.22 -11.37 0.89
CA ILE A 95 0.65 -10.33 0.34
C ILE A 95 -0.19 -9.21 -0.22
N GLY A 96 -0.06 -8.02 0.36
CA GLY A 96 -0.63 -6.80 -0.17
C GLY A 96 0.28 -6.16 -1.22
N ALA A 97 -0.29 -5.46 -2.21
CA ALA A 97 0.49 -4.61 -3.10
C ALA A 97 -0.29 -3.39 -3.57
N THR A 98 0.42 -2.34 -3.98
CA THR A 98 -0.17 -1.26 -4.77
C THR A 98 -0.35 -1.69 -6.22
N HIS A 99 -1.26 -1.04 -6.97
CA HIS A 99 -1.61 -1.43 -8.33
C HIS A 99 -0.39 -1.60 -9.25
N MET A 100 0.50 -0.61 -9.30
CA MET A 100 1.68 -0.66 -10.17
C MET A 100 2.56 -1.88 -9.90
N VAL A 101 2.90 -2.12 -8.65
CA VAL A 101 3.76 -3.25 -8.25
C VAL A 101 2.99 -4.57 -8.37
N GLY A 102 1.71 -4.57 -7.98
CA GLY A 102 0.86 -5.76 -8.00
C GLY A 102 0.55 -6.28 -9.41
N GLU A 103 0.41 -5.39 -10.37
CA GLU A 103 0.08 -5.76 -11.76
C GLU A 103 1.31 -6.12 -12.58
N HIS A 104 2.44 -5.43 -12.39
CA HIS A 104 3.59 -5.56 -13.28
C HIS A 104 4.79 -6.32 -12.68
N LEU A 105 4.96 -6.29 -11.37
CA LEU A 105 6.13 -6.91 -10.73
C LEU A 105 5.79 -8.15 -9.92
N LEU A 106 4.72 -8.09 -9.11
CA LEU A 106 4.34 -9.18 -8.22
C LEU A 106 4.12 -10.52 -8.93
N PRO A 107 3.50 -10.60 -10.13
CA PRO A 107 3.33 -11.87 -10.84
C PRO A 107 4.66 -12.57 -11.17
N ARG A 108 5.69 -11.81 -11.53
CA ARG A 108 7.06 -12.34 -11.81
C ARG A 108 7.70 -12.87 -10.51
N ILE A 109 7.55 -12.13 -9.42
CA ILE A 109 8.02 -12.56 -8.09
C ILE A 109 7.31 -13.85 -7.68
N MET A 110 5.98 -13.89 -7.80
CA MET A 110 5.16 -15.03 -7.37
C MET A 110 5.44 -16.29 -8.19
N LYS A 111 5.68 -16.16 -9.50
CA LYS A 111 6.09 -17.30 -10.35
C LYS A 111 7.33 -18.00 -9.81
N GLY A 112 8.32 -17.24 -9.38
CA GLY A 112 9.55 -17.78 -8.79
C GLY A 112 9.34 -18.31 -7.38
N PHE A 113 8.64 -17.54 -6.54
CA PHE A 113 8.38 -17.89 -5.15
C PHE A 113 7.56 -19.18 -5.03
N ALA A 114 6.48 -19.30 -5.79
CA ALA A 114 5.64 -20.51 -5.79
C ALA A 114 6.41 -21.76 -6.22
N LYS A 115 7.38 -21.62 -7.12
CA LYS A 115 8.25 -22.74 -7.54
C LYS A 115 9.26 -23.12 -6.44
N ALA A 116 9.78 -22.12 -5.72
CA ALA A 116 10.77 -22.35 -4.65
C ALA A 116 10.13 -22.84 -3.35
N HIS A 117 8.88 -22.47 -3.09
CA HIS A 117 8.14 -22.75 -1.86
C HIS A 117 6.74 -23.30 -2.15
N PRO A 118 6.62 -24.51 -2.73
CA PRO A 118 5.33 -25.10 -3.11
C PRO A 118 4.46 -25.46 -1.90
N GLU A 119 5.05 -25.51 -0.70
CA GLU A 119 4.35 -25.76 0.56
C GLU A 119 3.60 -24.54 1.09
N VAL A 120 3.89 -23.32 0.58
CA VAL A 120 3.28 -22.08 1.05
C VAL A 120 2.03 -21.75 0.24
N GLU A 121 0.91 -21.58 0.91
CA GLU A 121 -0.29 -20.99 0.31
C GLU A 121 -0.22 -19.46 0.40
N TYR A 122 -0.80 -18.76 -0.58
CA TYR A 122 -0.78 -17.31 -0.60
C TYR A 122 -2.05 -16.70 -1.15
N ASP A 123 -2.45 -15.56 -0.57
CA ASP A 123 -3.47 -14.66 -1.12
C ASP A 123 -2.81 -13.35 -1.53
N LEU A 124 -3.30 -12.75 -2.61
CA LEU A 124 -2.83 -11.46 -3.10
C LEU A 124 -3.94 -10.42 -2.96
N VAL A 125 -3.61 -9.26 -2.39
CA VAL A 125 -4.55 -8.16 -2.17
C VAL A 125 -4.01 -6.88 -2.80
N ILE A 126 -4.65 -6.42 -3.87
CA ILE A 126 -4.23 -5.22 -4.59
C ILE A 126 -5.14 -4.05 -4.22
N LYS A 127 -4.57 -2.96 -3.72
CA LYS A 127 -5.31 -1.76 -3.30
C LYS A 127 -4.46 -0.50 -3.42
N GLU A 128 -5.11 0.65 -3.30
CA GLU A 128 -4.43 1.92 -3.14
C GLU A 128 -3.56 1.94 -1.87
N ARG A 129 -2.46 2.72 -1.91
CA ARG A 129 -1.44 2.77 -0.86
C ARG A 129 -1.99 2.89 0.55
N ASP A 130 -2.82 3.90 0.79
CA ASP A 130 -3.30 4.18 2.14
C ASP A 130 -4.27 3.10 2.65
N ALA A 131 -4.99 2.46 1.74
CA ALA A 131 -5.88 1.35 2.07
C ALA A 131 -5.09 0.09 2.41
N ILE A 132 -4.07 -0.27 1.61
CA ILE A 132 -3.31 -1.48 1.85
C ILE A 132 -2.41 -1.36 3.10
N LEU A 133 -1.84 -0.17 3.38
CA LEU A 133 -1.08 0.08 4.60
C LEU A 133 -1.95 0.01 5.85
N ARG A 134 -3.21 0.44 5.79
CA ARG A 134 -4.16 0.22 6.90
C ARG A 134 -4.43 -1.27 7.12
N GLU A 135 -4.62 -2.03 6.04
CA GLU A 135 -4.83 -3.48 6.16
C GLU A 135 -3.61 -4.21 6.72
N LEU A 136 -2.40 -3.75 6.41
CA LEU A 136 -1.17 -4.24 7.04
C LEU A 136 -1.19 -4.00 8.55
N LYS A 137 -1.50 -2.80 9.00
CA LYS A 137 -1.61 -2.47 10.42
C LYS A 137 -2.72 -3.22 11.13
N GLU A 138 -3.83 -3.45 10.45
CA GLU A 138 -4.94 -4.26 10.97
C GLU A 138 -4.66 -5.78 10.96
N GLY A 139 -3.50 -6.21 10.47
CA GLY A 139 -3.13 -7.62 10.34
C GLY A 139 -4.00 -8.41 9.34
N LYS A 140 -4.60 -7.73 8.36
CA LYS A 140 -5.35 -8.35 7.26
C LYS A 140 -4.44 -8.84 6.15
N VAL A 141 -3.29 -8.20 5.98
CA VAL A 141 -2.18 -8.65 5.12
C VAL A 141 -0.92 -8.78 5.96
N ASP A 142 -0.02 -9.66 5.57
CA ASP A 142 1.20 -9.96 6.31
C ASP A 142 2.34 -9.02 5.92
N MET A 143 2.36 -8.59 4.67
CA MET A 143 3.31 -7.64 4.12
C MET A 143 2.70 -6.86 2.96
N VAL A 144 3.34 -5.77 2.58
CA VAL A 144 2.95 -4.94 1.43
C VAL A 144 4.14 -4.70 0.52
N LEU A 145 3.96 -4.94 -0.78
CA LEU A 145 4.89 -4.52 -1.83
C LEU A 145 4.35 -3.24 -2.47
N MET A 146 5.19 -2.21 -2.54
CA MET A 146 4.83 -0.94 -3.15
C MET A 146 6.05 -0.22 -3.71
N GLY A 147 5.84 0.76 -4.57
CA GLY A 147 6.90 1.65 -5.04
C GLY A 147 7.57 2.40 -3.88
N THR A 148 8.79 2.88 -4.10
CA THR A 148 9.56 3.60 -3.08
C THR A 148 8.78 4.81 -2.57
N TYR A 149 8.54 4.83 -1.28
CA TYR A 149 7.86 5.91 -0.60
C TYR A 149 8.43 6.12 0.80
N TYR A 150 8.56 7.37 1.21
CA TYR A 150 8.99 7.67 2.58
C TYR A 150 7.83 7.44 3.54
N ILE A 151 7.95 6.40 4.37
CA ILE A 151 6.98 6.05 5.40
C ILE A 151 7.51 6.52 6.75
N LYS A 152 6.83 7.49 7.33
CA LYS A 152 7.12 7.97 8.69
C LYS A 152 6.21 7.25 9.69
N ASP A 153 6.49 5.99 9.93
CA ASP A 153 5.72 5.18 10.87
C ASP A 153 6.65 4.24 11.65
N THR A 154 6.65 4.39 12.97
CA THR A 154 7.56 3.67 13.86
C THR A 154 7.18 2.20 14.08
N GLU A 155 5.97 1.79 13.73
CA GLU A 155 5.50 0.40 13.83
C GLU A 155 5.84 -0.42 12.59
N LEU A 156 6.19 0.26 11.49
CA LEU A 156 6.52 -0.39 10.22
C LEU A 156 8.03 -0.51 10.04
N GLU A 157 8.43 -1.61 9.44
CA GLU A 157 9.75 -1.83 8.90
C GLU A 157 9.69 -1.75 7.38
N VAL A 158 10.55 -0.93 6.80
CA VAL A 158 10.64 -0.73 5.35
C VAL A 158 11.92 -1.39 4.84
N ILE A 159 11.77 -2.28 3.90
CA ILE A 159 12.85 -3.06 3.31
C ILE A 159 12.97 -2.69 1.84
N ASP A 160 14.00 -1.94 1.48
CA ASP A 160 14.31 -1.60 0.10
C ASP A 160 14.81 -2.84 -0.65
N ILE A 161 14.26 -3.10 -1.83
CA ILE A 161 14.57 -4.33 -2.58
C ILE A 161 15.37 -4.01 -3.83
N ALA A 162 14.83 -3.24 -4.77
CA ALA A 162 15.49 -2.97 -6.04
C ALA A 162 15.12 -1.58 -6.56
N LEU A 163 15.93 -1.07 -7.44
CA LEU A 163 15.73 0.19 -8.15
C LEU A 163 15.68 -0.07 -9.65
N TYR A 164 14.67 0.43 -10.32
CA TYR A 164 14.53 0.35 -11.77
C TYR A 164 14.59 1.74 -12.40
N PRO A 165 15.27 1.89 -13.56
CA PRO A 165 15.25 3.15 -14.27
C PRO A 165 13.84 3.48 -14.76
N PHE A 166 13.53 4.77 -14.86
CA PHE A 166 12.45 5.21 -15.70
C PHE A 166 12.91 5.17 -17.17
N VAL A 167 11.98 4.85 -18.04
CA VAL A 167 12.21 4.84 -19.50
C VAL A 167 11.11 5.62 -20.20
N ILE A 168 11.48 6.29 -21.30
CA ILE A 168 10.51 6.75 -22.29
C ILE A 168 10.38 5.66 -23.33
N VAL A 169 9.14 5.23 -23.55
CA VAL A 169 8.82 4.22 -24.56
C VAL A 169 7.78 4.72 -25.55
N GLY A 170 7.93 4.32 -26.78
CA GLY A 170 7.02 4.56 -27.87
C GLY A 170 6.90 3.33 -28.76
N LYS A 171 6.03 3.38 -29.75
CA LYS A 171 5.85 2.32 -30.75
C LYS A 171 6.96 2.35 -31.82
N GLU A 172 7.49 3.51 -32.08
CA GLU A 172 8.46 3.75 -33.16
C GLU A 172 9.72 4.42 -32.60
N LYS A 173 10.84 4.17 -33.29
CA LYS A 173 12.10 4.84 -32.99
C LYS A 173 11.98 6.34 -33.35
N VAL A 174 12.44 7.18 -32.44
CA VAL A 174 12.52 8.62 -32.65
C VAL A 174 13.96 9.05 -32.60
N GLU A 175 14.45 9.66 -33.67
CA GLU A 175 15.84 10.13 -33.77
C GLU A 175 16.02 11.59 -33.34
N ASP A 176 14.97 12.40 -33.54
CA ASP A 176 14.96 13.81 -33.15
C ASP A 176 13.99 14.04 -31.98
N MET A 177 14.52 14.42 -30.82
CA MET A 177 13.72 14.69 -29.62
C MET A 177 12.81 15.93 -29.76
N LYS A 178 13.08 16.81 -30.74
CA LYS A 178 12.17 17.90 -31.10
C LYS A 178 10.92 17.38 -31.82
N GLU A 179 11.04 16.31 -32.61
CA GLU A 179 9.89 15.65 -33.20
C GLU A 179 9.08 14.89 -32.15
N LEU A 180 9.78 14.25 -31.19
CA LEU A 180 9.11 13.61 -30.05
C LEU A 180 8.26 14.59 -29.25
N SER A 181 8.77 15.80 -29.01
CA SER A 181 8.04 16.82 -28.23
C SER A 181 6.73 17.28 -28.87
N LYS A 182 6.56 17.09 -30.19
CA LYS A 182 5.30 17.37 -30.90
C LYS A 182 4.27 16.27 -30.76
N GLN A 183 4.70 15.06 -30.41
CA GLN A 183 3.82 13.93 -30.18
C GLN A 183 3.14 14.05 -28.79
N LYS A 184 2.16 13.21 -28.52
CA LYS A 184 1.45 13.20 -27.24
C LYS A 184 2.22 12.42 -26.19
N LEU A 185 2.52 13.07 -25.06
CA LEU A 185 2.96 12.40 -23.85
C LEU A 185 1.74 11.83 -23.11
N ILE A 186 1.66 10.53 -23.05
CA ILE A 186 0.62 9.82 -22.29
C ILE A 186 1.17 9.58 -20.88
N MET A 187 0.54 10.16 -19.85
CA MET A 187 1.05 10.08 -18.49
C MET A 187 -0.06 9.93 -17.46
N ARG A 188 0.30 9.40 -16.30
CA ARG A 188 -0.55 9.53 -15.11
C ARG A 188 -0.45 10.95 -14.57
N ASP A 189 -1.48 11.30 -13.79
CA ASP A 189 -1.45 12.49 -12.97
C ASP A 189 -0.23 12.46 -12.02
N ASP A 190 0.37 13.59 -11.80
CA ASP A 190 1.26 14.09 -10.73
C ASP A 190 2.14 13.12 -9.92
N SER A 191 2.67 12.06 -10.51
CA SER A 191 3.77 11.35 -9.85
C SER A 191 4.99 12.29 -9.78
N PRO A 192 5.50 12.64 -8.58
CA PRO A 192 6.65 13.53 -8.45
C PRO A 192 7.89 13.04 -9.22
N LEU A 193 8.09 11.71 -9.31
CA LEU A 193 9.18 11.13 -10.07
C LEU A 193 8.97 11.26 -11.58
N THR A 194 7.76 11.06 -12.07
CA THR A 194 7.45 11.29 -13.49
C THR A 194 7.69 12.75 -13.89
N LEU A 195 7.20 13.70 -13.08
CA LEU A 195 7.40 15.13 -13.33
C LEU A 195 8.89 15.51 -13.28
N LYS A 196 9.66 14.94 -12.36
CA LYS A 196 11.11 15.13 -12.30
C LYS A 196 11.80 14.62 -13.56
N ASN A 197 11.44 13.46 -14.07
CA ASN A 197 12.00 12.89 -15.28
C ASN A 197 11.62 13.69 -16.52
N ILE A 198 10.40 14.20 -16.59
CA ILE A 198 9.98 15.15 -17.64
C ILE A 198 10.87 16.38 -17.62
N ALA A 199 11.03 17.03 -16.47
CA ALA A 199 11.85 18.24 -16.36
C ALA A 199 13.32 17.99 -16.73
N LEU A 200 13.88 16.82 -16.42
CA LEU A 200 15.22 16.44 -16.82
C LEU A 200 15.34 16.24 -18.34
N PHE A 201 14.34 15.59 -18.95
CA PHE A 201 14.29 15.41 -20.39
C PHE A 201 14.18 16.75 -21.12
N GLU A 202 13.25 17.62 -20.70
CA GLU A 202 13.05 18.97 -21.25
C GLU A 202 14.35 19.79 -21.20
N LYS A 203 15.06 19.73 -20.05
CA LYS A 203 16.33 20.41 -19.88
C LYS A 203 17.44 19.82 -20.75
N LYS A 204 17.53 18.48 -20.87
CA LYS A 204 18.57 17.80 -21.64
C LYS A 204 18.47 18.08 -23.12
N TYR A 205 17.27 18.12 -23.67
CA TYR A 205 17.00 18.23 -25.10
C TYR A 205 16.51 19.63 -25.54
N GLU A 206 16.40 20.56 -24.60
CA GLU A 206 15.90 21.94 -24.83
C GLU A 206 14.52 21.95 -25.52
N VAL A 207 13.62 21.08 -25.06
CA VAL A 207 12.26 20.93 -25.57
C VAL A 207 11.24 21.08 -24.44
N THR A 208 9.97 21.24 -24.80
CA THR A 208 8.84 21.29 -23.84
C THR A 208 7.84 20.19 -24.19
N LEU A 209 7.37 19.44 -23.18
CA LEU A 209 6.42 18.34 -23.34
C LEU A 209 5.03 18.76 -22.90
N ASP A 210 4.42 19.72 -23.62
CA ASP A 210 3.11 20.29 -23.26
C ASP A 210 1.91 19.53 -23.85
N ASN A 211 2.14 18.73 -24.90
CA ASN A 211 1.07 17.97 -25.56
C ASN A 211 0.81 16.68 -24.79
N ARG A 212 -0.14 16.70 -23.85
CA ARG A 212 -0.35 15.62 -22.87
C ARG A 212 -1.71 14.97 -22.96
N ILE A 213 -1.75 13.64 -22.74
CA ILE A 213 -2.94 12.87 -22.41
C ILE A 213 -2.80 12.39 -20.97
N LEU A 214 -3.72 12.82 -20.10
CA LEU A 214 -3.76 12.35 -18.71
C LEU A 214 -4.65 11.13 -18.60
N VAL A 215 -4.09 10.04 -18.06
CA VAL A 215 -4.80 8.79 -17.81
C VAL A 215 -4.87 8.56 -16.31
N THR A 216 -6.07 8.57 -15.76
CA THR A 216 -6.27 8.33 -14.33
C THR A 216 -6.45 6.85 -14.05
N GLY A 217 -5.64 6.31 -13.17
CA GLY A 217 -5.84 5.00 -12.54
C GLY A 217 -5.27 3.77 -13.27
N SER A 218 -5.02 3.78 -14.59
CA SER A 218 -4.62 2.56 -15.32
C SER A 218 -3.36 2.74 -16.15
N ILE A 219 -2.29 2.03 -15.78
CA ILE A 219 -1.06 1.93 -16.58
C ILE A 219 -1.31 1.13 -17.86
N GLU A 220 -2.12 0.08 -17.81
CA GLU A 220 -2.46 -0.70 -18.98
C GLU A 220 -3.18 0.15 -20.05
N THR A 221 -4.06 1.07 -19.65
CA THR A 221 -4.65 2.03 -20.59
C THR A 221 -3.58 2.91 -21.24
N MET A 222 -2.59 3.38 -20.49
CA MET A 222 -1.46 4.16 -21.05
C MET A 222 -0.69 3.34 -22.07
N LYS A 223 -0.32 2.10 -21.73
CA LYS A 223 0.38 1.18 -22.62
C LYS A 223 -0.40 0.91 -23.90
N ASN A 224 -1.71 0.65 -23.79
CA ASN A 224 -2.57 0.42 -24.95
C ASN A 224 -2.66 1.65 -25.85
N LEU A 225 -2.72 2.86 -25.31
CA LEU A 225 -2.69 4.09 -26.12
C LEU A 225 -1.35 4.24 -26.87
N VAL A 226 -0.24 3.84 -26.26
CA VAL A 226 1.06 3.80 -26.95
C VAL A 226 1.09 2.73 -28.04
N LYS A 227 0.55 1.53 -27.79
CA LYS A 227 0.40 0.45 -28.80
C LYS A 227 -0.42 0.88 -30.01
N GLU A 228 -1.46 1.67 -29.79
CA GLU A 228 -2.27 2.27 -30.86
C GLU A 228 -1.57 3.45 -31.57
N GLY A 229 -0.35 3.80 -31.19
CA GLY A 229 0.44 4.85 -31.85
C GLY A 229 -0.01 6.28 -31.52
N LEU A 230 -0.73 6.50 -30.39
CA LEU A 230 -1.19 7.84 -30.02
C LEU A 230 -0.07 8.73 -29.44
N GLY A 231 1.10 8.17 -29.16
CA GLY A 231 2.22 8.92 -28.61
C GLY A 231 3.18 8.00 -27.84
N TYR A 232 3.78 8.57 -26.81
CA TYR A 232 4.78 7.90 -25.97
C TYR A 232 4.46 8.07 -24.47
N THR A 233 5.11 7.28 -23.62
CA THR A 233 4.92 7.36 -22.17
C THR A 233 6.24 7.28 -21.41
N ILE A 234 6.23 7.73 -20.16
CA ILE A 234 7.34 7.64 -19.19
C ILE A 234 6.90 6.75 -18.05
N LEU A 235 7.53 5.60 -17.90
CA LEU A 235 7.21 4.59 -16.88
C LEU A 235 8.47 3.95 -16.30
N PRO A 236 8.45 3.39 -15.09
CA PRO A 236 9.49 2.49 -14.62
C PRO A 236 9.64 1.30 -15.57
N TYR A 237 10.87 0.88 -15.85
CA TYR A 237 11.16 -0.19 -16.81
C TYR A 237 10.38 -1.49 -16.53
N TYR A 238 10.20 -1.86 -15.25
CA TYR A 238 9.45 -3.08 -14.90
C TYR A 238 7.97 -3.06 -15.33
N CYS A 239 7.41 -1.87 -15.59
CA CYS A 239 6.03 -1.75 -16.08
C CYS A 239 5.90 -2.05 -17.57
N VAL A 240 6.98 -1.96 -18.32
CA VAL A 240 7.02 -2.06 -19.80
C VAL A 240 7.99 -3.13 -20.31
N SER A 241 8.61 -3.88 -19.40
CA SER A 241 9.67 -4.84 -19.77
C SER A 241 9.19 -5.93 -20.73
N ASN A 242 7.95 -6.40 -20.57
CA ASN A 242 7.39 -7.42 -21.46
C ASN A 242 7.20 -6.86 -22.88
N GLU A 243 6.64 -5.67 -23.02
CA GLU A 243 6.41 -5.02 -24.31
C GLU A 243 7.74 -4.67 -25.01
N VAL A 244 8.78 -4.34 -24.24
CA VAL A 244 10.12 -4.11 -24.80
C VAL A 244 10.78 -5.43 -25.23
N GLU A 245 10.65 -6.51 -24.44
CA GLU A 245 11.15 -7.84 -24.77
C GLU A 245 10.43 -8.45 -26.00
N GLU A 246 9.15 -8.13 -26.18
CA GLU A 246 8.32 -8.56 -27.31
C GLU A 246 8.40 -7.63 -28.53
N GLU A 247 9.27 -6.61 -28.48
CA GLU A 247 9.46 -5.59 -29.53
C GLU A 247 8.21 -4.77 -29.86
N GLU A 248 7.21 -4.78 -28.98
CA GLU A 248 6.01 -3.93 -29.10
C GLU A 248 6.30 -2.47 -28.75
N PHE A 249 7.30 -2.24 -27.85
CA PHE A 249 7.78 -0.92 -27.46
C PHE A 249 9.28 -0.79 -27.74
N ILE A 250 9.64 0.43 -28.12
CA ILE A 250 11.04 0.83 -28.28
C ILE A 250 11.37 1.82 -27.16
N ILE A 251 12.50 1.58 -26.48
CA ILE A 251 13.05 2.55 -25.53
C ILE A 251 13.65 3.71 -26.33
N ILE A 252 13.10 4.91 -26.11
CA ILE A 252 13.54 6.15 -26.73
C ILE A 252 14.61 6.81 -25.86
N GLU A 253 14.43 6.78 -24.53
CA GLU A 253 15.36 7.35 -23.54
C GLU A 253 15.29 6.55 -22.26
N ASP A 254 16.38 6.45 -21.53
CA ASP A 254 16.44 5.92 -20.18
C ASP A 254 16.96 6.96 -19.17
N PHE A 255 16.52 6.85 -17.94
CA PHE A 255 16.91 7.73 -16.84
C PHE A 255 17.66 6.92 -15.77
N MET A 256 18.81 6.37 -16.13
CA MET A 256 19.62 5.50 -15.27
C MET A 256 19.98 6.14 -13.91
N GLU A 257 20.06 7.46 -13.84
CA GLU A 257 20.32 8.20 -12.60
C GLU A 257 19.07 8.39 -11.72
N ASN A 258 17.88 8.33 -12.32
CA ASN A 258 16.60 8.43 -11.61
C ASN A 258 15.90 7.08 -11.62
N LYS A 259 16.16 6.33 -10.59
CA LYS A 259 15.53 5.02 -10.41
C LYS A 259 14.34 5.14 -9.49
N ASP A 260 13.26 4.48 -9.86
CA ASP A 260 12.20 4.12 -8.93
C ASP A 260 12.44 2.71 -8.43
N GLY A 261 12.14 2.49 -7.17
CA GLY A 261 12.32 1.20 -6.57
C GLY A 261 11.02 0.61 -6.10
N TYR A 262 11.13 -0.54 -5.49
CA TYR A 262 10.06 -1.07 -4.70
C TYR A 262 10.58 -1.55 -3.35
N GLN A 263 9.67 -1.53 -2.43
CA GLN A 263 9.88 -1.82 -1.01
C GLN A 263 8.93 -2.92 -0.57
N ILE A 264 9.40 -3.73 0.36
CA ILE A 264 8.53 -4.57 1.17
C ILE A 264 8.35 -3.88 2.52
N ILE A 265 7.11 -3.71 2.92
CA ILE A 265 6.74 -3.14 4.21
C ILE A 265 6.09 -4.23 5.05
N VAL A 266 6.59 -4.40 6.25
CA VAL A 266 6.05 -5.33 7.25
C VAL A 266 5.82 -4.58 8.57
N THR A 267 5.00 -5.10 9.45
CA THR A 267 4.98 -4.62 10.83
C THR A 267 6.16 -5.21 11.60
N LYS A 268 6.76 -4.46 12.51
CA LYS A 268 7.96 -4.88 13.25
C LYS A 268 7.78 -6.19 14.00
N ASP A 269 6.59 -6.47 14.48
CA ASP A 269 6.24 -7.72 15.16
C ASP A 269 6.16 -8.92 14.20
N ARG A 270 6.04 -8.70 12.88
CA ARG A 270 5.99 -9.74 11.85
C ARG A 270 7.23 -9.83 10.96
N ALA A 271 8.11 -8.86 11.04
CA ALA A 271 9.37 -8.87 10.29
C ALA A 271 10.16 -10.18 10.50
N ASP A 272 10.01 -10.75 11.69
CA ASP A 272 10.69 -11.98 12.11
C ASP A 272 9.89 -13.28 11.93
N SER A 273 8.66 -13.24 11.38
CA SER A 273 7.91 -14.47 11.10
C SER A 273 8.61 -15.31 10.02
N VAL A 274 8.51 -16.64 10.14
CA VAL A 274 9.19 -17.56 9.22
C VAL A 274 8.76 -17.34 7.77
N GLU A 275 7.46 -17.14 7.56
CA GLU A 275 6.87 -16.93 6.23
C GLU A 275 7.30 -15.59 5.63
N SER A 276 7.29 -14.53 6.44
CA SER A 276 7.74 -13.21 5.97
C SER A 276 9.22 -13.24 5.59
N ARG A 277 10.07 -13.86 6.42
CA ARG A 277 11.49 -14.01 6.10
C ARG A 277 11.71 -14.81 4.83
N LYS A 278 11.04 -15.95 4.65
CA LYS A 278 11.14 -16.75 3.41
C LYS A 278 10.85 -15.92 2.17
N PHE A 279 9.77 -15.13 2.20
CA PHE A 279 9.41 -14.28 1.07
C PHE A 279 10.40 -13.15 0.85
N VAL A 280 10.76 -12.41 1.90
CA VAL A 280 11.72 -11.30 1.84
C VAL A 280 13.09 -11.78 1.34
N ASP A 281 13.58 -12.90 1.87
CA ASP A 281 14.88 -13.46 1.47
C ASP A 281 14.84 -13.94 0.02
N PHE A 282 13.74 -14.58 -0.39
CA PHE A 282 13.55 -14.97 -1.78
C PHE A 282 13.60 -13.76 -2.70
N VAL A 283 12.87 -12.69 -2.39
CA VAL A 283 12.84 -11.47 -3.19
C VAL A 283 14.20 -10.80 -3.22
N LYS A 284 14.86 -10.66 -2.07
CA LYS A 284 16.21 -10.08 -1.98
C LYS A 284 17.25 -10.84 -2.80
N ASN A 285 17.16 -12.16 -2.86
CA ASN A 285 18.15 -12.97 -3.56
C ASN A 285 17.92 -13.07 -5.07
N ASN A 286 16.69 -12.93 -5.54
CA ASN A 286 16.35 -13.17 -6.95
C ASN A 286 15.96 -11.90 -7.72
N PHE A 287 15.65 -10.79 -7.04
CA PHE A 287 15.13 -9.55 -7.64
C PHE A 287 15.92 -8.30 -7.24
N LYS A 288 17.14 -8.46 -6.71
CA LYS A 288 18.12 -7.37 -6.62
C LYS A 288 18.69 -7.07 -8.01
N ILE A 289 18.80 -5.80 -8.33
CA ILE A 289 19.58 -5.31 -9.46
C ILE A 289 20.88 -4.71 -8.91
#